data_67d968eff92c3543764319ed1c245e58
#
_entry.id   67d968eff92c3543764319ed1c245e58
#
_cell.length_a   1.000
_cell.length_b   1.000
_cell.length_c   1.000
_cell.angle_alpha   90.00
_cell.angle_beta   90.00
_cell.angle_gamma   90.00
#
_symmetry.space_group_name_H-M   'P 1'
#
loop_
_entity.id
_entity.type
_entity.pdbx_description
1 polymer ?
#
loop_
_entity_poly.entity_id
_entity_poly.type
_entity_poly.pdbx_seq_one_letter_code
_entity_poly.pdbx_strand_id
1 'polypeptide(L)'
;MPGVTQEQIAAARRMSAIEFLQKYRPNSLVKSSARGEYQLAEHDSFKINAESSVWHWKSRDIGGKSALNYMIYVEGVPFVEAVRLLCEESPMYI
;
A
#
# COMPACT_ATOMS: atom_id res chain seq x y z
N MET A 1 -22.25 -8.60 -12.60
CA MET A 1 -22.03 -7.76 -11.46
C MET A 1 -20.57 -7.55 -11.21
N PRO A 2 -20.15 -6.38 -11.16
CA PRO A 2 -18.72 -6.09 -11.11
C PRO A 2 -18.13 -6.17 -9.72
N GLY A 3 -18.34 -7.22 -9.01
CA GLY A 3 -17.65 -7.44 -7.76
C GLY A 3 -16.29 -8.07 -8.00
N VAL A 4 -15.60 -8.37 -6.92
CA VAL A 4 -14.34 -9.09 -6.97
C VAL A 4 -14.48 -10.38 -6.19
N THR A 5 -13.73 -11.39 -6.60
CA THR A 5 -13.78 -12.69 -5.96
C THR A 5 -12.84 -12.76 -4.77
N GLN A 6 -13.02 -13.77 -3.93
CA GLN A 6 -12.10 -13.99 -2.81
C GLN A 6 -10.68 -14.22 -3.29
N GLU A 7 -10.54 -14.88 -4.42
CA GLU A 7 -9.23 -15.14 -5.00
C GLU A 7 -8.56 -13.84 -5.45
N GLN A 8 -9.34 -12.93 -6.02
CA GLN A 8 -8.81 -11.63 -6.41
C GLN A 8 -8.38 -10.81 -5.20
N ILE A 9 -9.18 -10.84 -4.15
CA ILE A 9 -8.85 -10.15 -2.92
C ILE A 9 -7.56 -10.70 -2.31
N ALA A 10 -7.44 -12.02 -2.27
CA ALA A 10 -6.24 -12.66 -1.75
C ALA A 10 -5.01 -12.28 -2.56
N ALA A 11 -5.14 -12.26 -3.88
CA ALA A 11 -4.03 -11.87 -4.75
C ALA A 11 -3.64 -10.42 -4.51
N ALA A 12 -4.62 -9.54 -4.36
CA ALA A 12 -4.36 -8.13 -4.12
C ALA A 12 -3.62 -7.91 -2.80
N ARG A 13 -3.88 -8.75 -1.81
CA ARG A 13 -3.25 -8.62 -0.50
C ARG A 13 -1.81 -9.13 -0.44
N ARG A 14 -1.35 -9.77 -1.49
CA ARG A 14 0.01 -10.29 -1.49
C ARG A 14 1.07 -9.22 -1.63
N MET A 15 0.75 -8.12 -2.28
CA MET A 15 1.71 -7.05 -2.40
C MET A 15 1.72 -6.25 -1.10
N SER A 16 2.91 -6.03 -0.56
CA SER A 16 3.05 -5.21 0.63
C SER A 16 3.03 -3.74 0.26
N ALA A 17 2.70 -2.89 1.22
CA ALA A 17 2.68 -1.46 0.97
C ALA A 17 4.06 -0.94 0.58
N ILE A 18 5.12 -1.45 1.22
CA ILE A 18 6.47 -0.99 0.90
C ILE A 18 6.86 -1.37 -0.53
N GLU A 19 6.50 -2.55 -1.00
CA GLU A 19 6.76 -2.95 -2.38
C GLU A 19 6.03 -2.05 -3.36
N PHE A 20 4.76 -1.77 -3.06
CA PHE A 20 3.95 -0.91 -3.91
C PHE A 20 4.56 0.49 -4.01
N LEU A 21 4.95 1.05 -2.88
CA LEU A 21 5.53 2.39 -2.86
C LEU A 21 6.85 2.45 -3.60
N GLN A 22 7.69 1.46 -3.43
CA GLN A 22 8.98 1.42 -4.12
C GLN A 22 8.81 1.27 -5.63
N LYS A 23 7.80 0.55 -6.06
CA LYS A 23 7.59 0.27 -7.46
C LYS A 23 6.83 1.38 -8.18
N TYR A 24 5.78 1.90 -7.56
CA TYR A 24 4.88 2.83 -8.23
C TYR A 24 4.92 4.26 -7.69
N ARG A 25 5.51 4.47 -6.55
CA ARG A 25 5.61 5.81 -5.93
C ARG A 25 7.02 6.09 -5.44
N PRO A 26 8.05 5.80 -6.25
CA PRO A 26 9.43 5.93 -5.74
C PRO A 26 9.79 7.37 -5.35
N ASN A 27 9.19 8.35 -6.02
CA ASN A 27 9.50 9.74 -5.71
C ASN A 27 8.79 10.26 -4.48
N SER A 28 7.76 9.54 -4.02
CA SER A 28 7.03 9.93 -2.81
C SER A 28 7.60 9.29 -1.56
N LEU A 29 8.40 8.24 -1.73
CA LEU A 29 8.94 7.50 -0.60
C LEU A 29 10.33 8.03 -0.26
N VAL A 30 10.46 8.63 0.93
CA VAL A 30 11.73 9.19 1.36
C VAL A 30 12.10 8.60 2.71
N LYS A 31 13.40 8.62 3.00
CA LYS A 31 13.87 8.07 4.27
C LYS A 31 13.43 8.95 5.43
N SER A 32 12.99 8.29 6.49
CA SER A 32 12.68 8.96 7.73
C SER A 32 13.96 9.07 8.57
N SER A 33 13.88 9.80 9.66
CA SER A 33 15.00 9.92 10.57
C SER A 33 15.27 8.62 11.31
N ALA A 34 14.29 7.73 11.42
CA ALA A 34 14.45 6.45 12.09
C ALA A 34 15.03 5.42 11.12
N ARG A 35 15.93 4.59 11.64
CA ARG A 35 16.56 3.56 10.83
C ARG A 35 15.54 2.54 10.35
N GLY A 36 15.60 2.20 9.06
CA GLY A 36 14.69 1.21 8.48
C GLY A 36 13.27 1.72 8.31
N GLU A 37 13.08 3.02 8.42
CA GLU A 37 11.76 3.62 8.30
C GLU A 37 11.76 4.62 7.16
N TYR A 38 10.65 4.65 6.43
CA TYR A 38 10.43 5.63 5.36
C TYR A 38 9.19 6.43 5.68
N GLN A 39 9.04 7.53 4.98
CA GLN A 39 7.86 8.38 5.10
C GLN A 39 7.47 8.87 3.71
N LEU A 40 6.28 9.44 3.60
CA LEU A 40 5.87 10.05 2.34
C LEU A 40 6.35 11.50 2.32
N ALA A 41 6.86 11.91 1.16
CA ALA A 41 7.37 13.27 1.01
C ALA A 41 6.29 14.31 1.28
N GLU A 42 5.03 13.99 0.93
CA GLU A 42 3.90 14.91 1.08
C GLU A 42 3.19 14.79 2.42
N HIS A 43 3.47 13.75 3.18
CA HIS A 43 2.80 13.47 4.44
C HIS A 43 3.82 12.95 5.44
N ASP A 44 4.52 13.86 6.10
CA ASP A 44 5.60 13.47 6.99
C ASP A 44 5.12 12.75 8.25
N SER A 45 3.82 12.77 8.53
CA SER A 45 3.27 11.98 9.64
C SER A 45 2.97 10.53 9.24
N PHE A 46 3.12 10.19 7.96
CA PHE A 46 3.01 8.81 7.50
C PHE A 46 4.36 8.14 7.60
N LYS A 47 4.40 7.02 8.30
CA LYS A 47 5.65 6.26 8.46
C LYS A 47 5.40 4.82 8.07
N ILE A 48 6.39 4.21 7.44
CA ILE A 48 6.31 2.81 7.06
C ILE A 48 7.64 2.13 7.34
N ASN A 49 7.56 0.94 7.92
CA ASN A 49 8.76 0.15 8.20
C ASN A 49 9.16 -0.61 6.94
N ALA A 50 10.43 -0.44 6.53
CA ALA A 50 10.92 -1.03 5.28
C ALA A 50 10.95 -2.56 5.33
N GLU A 51 11.08 -3.13 6.51
CA GLU A 51 11.21 -4.57 6.66
C GLU A 51 9.86 -5.27 6.82
N SER A 52 9.03 -4.77 7.74
CA SER A 52 7.74 -5.38 8.03
C SER A 52 6.62 -4.89 7.15
N SER A 53 6.82 -3.75 6.49
CA SER A 53 5.79 -3.06 5.70
C SER A 53 4.63 -2.51 6.53
N VAL A 54 4.73 -2.57 7.84
CA VAL A 54 3.70 -1.96 8.70
C VAL A 54 3.79 -0.45 8.55
N TRP A 55 2.67 0.18 8.24
CA TRP A 55 2.63 1.62 8.09
C TRP A 55 1.57 2.22 9.01
N HIS A 56 1.76 3.48 9.35
CA HIS A 56 0.83 4.22 10.18
C HIS A 56 0.84 5.69 9.79
N TRP A 57 -0.35 6.24 9.61
CA TRP A 57 -0.50 7.66 9.29
C TRP A 57 -1.08 8.34 10.51
N LYS A 58 -0.22 8.93 11.31
CA LYS A 58 -0.60 9.47 12.62
C LYS A 58 -1.69 10.51 12.56
N SER A 59 -1.60 11.43 11.63
CA SER A 59 -2.56 12.53 11.60
C SER A 59 -3.97 12.07 11.25
N ARG A 60 -4.11 10.86 10.67
CA ARG A 60 -5.42 10.29 10.35
C ARG A 60 -5.75 9.10 11.23
N ASP A 61 -4.80 8.66 12.04
CA ASP A 61 -4.95 7.51 12.93
C ASP A 61 -5.40 6.27 12.18
N ILE A 62 -4.76 6.00 11.06
CA ILE A 62 -4.99 4.80 10.27
C ILE A 62 -3.68 4.11 9.99
N GLY A 63 -3.75 2.82 9.73
CA GLY A 63 -2.56 2.05 9.45
C GLY A 63 -2.89 0.73 8.80
N GLY A 64 -1.86 0.02 8.40
CA GLY A 64 -2.01 -1.27 7.76
C GLY A 64 -0.68 -1.86 7.37
N LYS A 65 -0.71 -2.80 6.45
CA LYS A 65 0.49 -3.50 6.04
C LYS A 65 0.52 -3.76 4.53
N SER A 66 -0.64 -3.98 3.91
CA SER A 66 -0.71 -4.34 2.51
C SER A 66 -0.87 -3.10 1.63
N ALA A 67 -0.53 -3.27 0.35
CA ALA A 67 -0.76 -2.24 -0.65
C ALA A 67 -2.25 -1.93 -0.77
N LEU A 68 -3.09 -2.95 -0.61
CA LEU A 68 -4.54 -2.77 -0.69
C LEU A 68 -5.03 -1.78 0.36
N ASN A 69 -4.62 -1.95 1.61
CA ASN A 69 -4.99 -1.02 2.66
C ASN A 69 -4.46 0.38 2.38
N TYR A 70 -3.23 0.46 1.90
CA TYR A 70 -2.65 1.75 1.57
C TYR A 70 -3.46 2.49 0.51
N MET A 71 -3.82 1.79 -0.57
CA MET A 71 -4.59 2.42 -1.64
C MET A 71 -5.95 2.91 -1.17
N ILE A 72 -6.60 2.12 -0.34
CA ILE A 72 -7.94 2.47 0.14
C ILE A 72 -7.89 3.64 1.13
N TYR A 73 -7.02 3.54 2.12
CA TYR A 73 -7.03 4.49 3.24
C TYR A 73 -6.19 5.74 3.01
N VAL A 74 -5.16 5.65 2.20
CA VAL A 74 -4.29 6.79 1.96
C VAL A 74 -4.60 7.47 0.63
N GLU A 75 -4.75 6.68 -0.43
CA GLU A 75 -5.00 7.24 -1.75
C GLU A 75 -6.48 7.40 -2.09
N GLY A 76 -7.35 6.86 -1.25
CA GLY A 76 -8.78 7.03 -1.45
C GLY A 76 -9.37 6.22 -2.60
N VAL A 77 -8.71 5.16 -3.02
CA VAL A 77 -9.18 4.32 -4.11
C VAL A 77 -10.28 3.40 -3.59
N PRO A 78 -11.43 3.29 -4.29
CA PRO A 78 -12.48 2.37 -3.87
C PRO A 78 -11.98 0.93 -3.80
N PHE A 79 -12.52 0.16 -2.87
CA PHE A 79 -12.08 -1.20 -2.62
C PHE A 79 -12.02 -2.07 -3.88
N VAL A 80 -13.10 -2.10 -4.64
CA VAL A 80 -13.17 -2.95 -5.84
C VAL A 80 -12.12 -2.53 -6.86
N GLU A 81 -11.96 -1.23 -7.04
CA GLU A 81 -10.98 -0.72 -7.99
C GLU A 81 -9.56 -1.03 -7.52
N ALA A 82 -9.28 -0.88 -6.24
CA ALA A 82 -7.97 -1.18 -5.70
C ALA A 82 -7.63 -2.66 -5.88
N VAL A 83 -8.59 -3.54 -5.62
CA VAL A 83 -8.38 -4.97 -5.81
C VAL A 83 -8.06 -5.28 -7.26
N ARG A 84 -8.79 -4.69 -8.19
CA ARG A 84 -8.56 -4.94 -9.61
C ARG A 84 -7.19 -4.47 -10.05
N LEU A 85 -6.79 -3.29 -9.63
CA LEU A 85 -5.49 -2.75 -10.01
C LEU A 85 -4.36 -3.62 -9.49
N LEU A 86 -4.45 -4.04 -8.25
CA LEU A 86 -3.41 -4.87 -7.65
C LEU A 86 -3.38 -6.27 -8.23
N CYS A 87 -4.55 -6.80 -8.59
CA CYS A 87 -4.61 -8.11 -9.24
C CYS A 87 -3.91 -8.08 -10.59
N GLU A 88 -4.11 -7.03 -11.35
CA GLU A 88 -3.50 -6.92 -12.67
C GLU A 88 -2.00 -6.82 -12.58
N GLU A 89 -1.49 -6.30 -11.48
CA GLU A 89 -0.06 -6.18 -11.25
C GLU A 89 0.56 -7.41 -10.63
N SER A 90 -0.26 -8.36 -10.23
CA SER A 90 0.22 -9.56 -9.57
C SER A 90 0.78 -10.55 -10.58
N PRO A 91 1.98 -11.09 -10.36
CA PRO A 91 2.55 -12.10 -11.26
C PRO A 91 1.73 -13.37 -11.31
N MET A 92 0.79 -13.53 -10.42
CA MET A 92 -0.08 -14.69 -10.43
C MET A 92 -1.02 -14.76 -11.61
N TYR A 93 -1.14 -13.67 -12.32
CA TYR A 93 -2.02 -13.63 -13.48
C TYR A 93 -1.39 -14.08 -14.75
N ILE A 94 -0.22 -14.55 -14.69
CA ILE A 94 0.48 -15.03 -15.88
C ILE A 94 0.16 -16.48 -16.13
#